data_a8e302f16ec38a4f1964cf10424f577b
#
_entry.id   a8e302f16ec38a4f1964cf10424f577b
#
_cell.length_a   1.000
_cell.length_b   1.000
_cell.length_c   1.000
_cell.angle_alpha   90.00
_cell.angle_beta   90.00
_cell.angle_gamma   90.00
#
_symmetry.space_group_name_H-M   'P 1'
#
loop_
_entity.id
_entity.type
_entity.pdbx_description
1 polymer ?
#
loop_
_entity_poly.entity_id
_entity_poly.type
_entity_poly.pdbx_seq_one_letter_code
_entity_poly.pdbx_strand_id
1 'polypeptide(L)' 'GDFQDVVLTNKQNIFQRRTDTERVLVAVNADSQPYTAHFNANCGQAIDLITGKLHDFGGGSELPPYSVAFWKCER' A
#
# COMPACT_ATOMS: atom_id res chain seq x y z
N GLY A 1 2.42 17.73 -1.72
CA GLY A 1 1.70 16.51 -2.05
C GLY A 1 0.49 16.30 -1.16
N ASP A 2 -0.42 15.49 -1.64
CA ASP A 2 -1.65 15.19 -0.91
C ASP A 2 -1.56 13.83 -0.25
N PHE A 3 -2.16 13.73 0.92
CA PHE A 3 -2.33 12.46 1.62
C PHE A 3 -3.78 12.08 1.61
N GLN A 4 -4.06 10.82 1.35
CA GLN A 4 -5.42 10.32 1.38
C GLN A 4 -5.42 8.93 2.00
N ASP A 5 -6.26 8.73 3.01
CA ASP A 5 -6.39 7.41 3.63
C ASP A 5 -7.16 6.49 2.70
N VAL A 6 -6.61 5.32 2.44
CA VAL A 6 -7.22 4.29 1.61
C VAL A 6 -7.87 3.24 2.48
N VAL A 7 -7.16 2.78 3.51
CA VAL A 7 -7.68 1.86 4.52
C VAL A 7 -7.23 2.38 5.87
N LEU A 8 -8.17 2.50 6.81
CA LEU A 8 -7.84 2.94 8.16
C LEU A 8 -8.61 2.10 9.16
N THR A 9 -7.89 1.34 9.95
CA THR A 9 -8.44 0.55 11.06
C THR A 9 -7.65 0.88 12.31
N ASN A 10 -8.01 0.23 13.43
CA ASN A 10 -7.28 0.45 14.67
C ASN A 10 -5.82 0.00 14.60
N LYS A 11 -5.51 -0.94 13.71
CA LYS A 11 -4.18 -1.56 13.64
C LYS A 11 -3.56 -1.53 12.26
N GLN A 12 -4.31 -1.18 11.25
CA GLN A 12 -3.80 -1.11 9.88
C GLN A 12 -4.11 0.25 9.30
N ASN A 13 -3.16 0.78 8.55
CA ASN A 13 -3.33 2.04 7.86
C ASN A 13 -2.67 1.94 6.49
N ILE A 14 -3.46 2.18 5.45
CA ILE A 14 -2.94 2.30 4.09
C ILE A 14 -3.35 3.67 3.59
N PHE A 15 -2.37 4.47 3.21
CA PHE A 15 -2.63 5.80 2.68
C PHE A 15 -1.80 6.01 1.44
N GLN A 16 -2.21 6.97 0.64
CA GLN A 16 -1.46 7.34 -0.56
C GLN A 16 -0.97 8.77 -0.46
N ARG A 17 0.19 9.00 -1.03
CA ARG A 17 0.75 10.32 -1.22
C ARG A 17 0.88 10.57 -2.71
N ARG A 18 0.34 11.68 -3.16
CA ARG A 18 0.36 12.03 -4.57
C ARG A 18 1.13 13.31 -4.79
N THR A 19 1.93 13.30 -5.83
CA THR A 19 2.56 14.51 -6.36
C THR A 19 2.15 14.66 -7.81
N ASP A 20 2.65 15.68 -8.49
CA ASP A 20 2.31 15.92 -9.90
C ASP A 20 2.77 14.79 -10.80
N THR A 21 3.81 14.05 -10.40
CA THR A 21 4.44 13.08 -11.27
C THR A 21 4.40 11.65 -10.76
N GLU A 22 4.01 11.43 -9.50
CA GLU A 22 4.03 10.08 -8.96
C GLU A 22 3.01 9.90 -7.84
N ARG A 23 2.73 8.65 -7.54
CA ARG A 23 1.83 8.28 -6.47
C ARG A 23 2.43 7.10 -5.73
N VAL A 24 2.54 7.21 -4.42
CA VAL A 24 3.12 6.17 -3.57
C VAL A 24 2.07 5.76 -2.55
N LEU A 25 1.87 4.46 -2.41
CA LEU A 25 1.00 3.88 -1.40
C LEU A 25 1.88 3.38 -0.26
N VAL A 26 1.52 3.74 0.95
CA VAL A 26 2.21 3.30 2.16
C VAL A 26 1.24 2.46 2.97
N ALA A 27 1.64 1.24 3.29
CA ALA A 27 0.81 0.32 4.07
C ALA A 27 1.53 -0.05 5.34
N VAL A 28 0.81 0.03 6.46
CA VAL A 28 1.36 -0.31 7.76
C VAL A 28 0.43 -1.31 8.42
N ASN A 29 0.99 -2.41 8.93
CA ASN A 29 0.26 -3.37 9.73
C ASN A 29 0.91 -3.43 11.11
N ALA A 30 0.20 -2.92 12.12
CA ALA A 30 0.67 -2.90 13.50
C ALA A 30 0.03 -4.00 14.34
N ASP A 31 -0.60 -4.98 13.70
CA ASP A 31 -1.22 -6.11 14.37
C ASP A 31 -0.21 -7.26 14.46
N SER A 32 -0.40 -8.13 15.46
CA SER A 32 0.37 -9.36 15.58
C SER A 32 -0.09 -10.45 14.62
N GLN A 33 -1.15 -10.19 13.85
CA GLN A 33 -1.69 -11.11 12.86
C GLN A 33 -1.46 -10.58 11.46
N PRO A 34 -1.25 -11.44 10.47
CA PRO A 34 -1.16 -10.95 9.08
C PRO A 34 -2.50 -10.38 8.64
N TYR A 35 -2.45 -9.42 7.77
CA TYR A 35 -3.64 -8.75 7.27
C TYR A 35 -3.60 -8.72 5.75
N THR A 36 -4.70 -9.12 5.11
CA THR A 36 -4.83 -9.04 3.67
C THR A 36 -5.75 -7.88 3.33
N ALA A 37 -5.21 -6.86 2.71
CA ALA A 37 -5.98 -5.67 2.36
C ALA A 37 -6.56 -5.82 0.96
N HIS A 38 -7.87 -5.60 0.85
CA HIS A 38 -8.56 -5.59 -0.43
C HIS A 38 -9.07 -4.17 -0.66
N PHE A 39 -8.47 -3.50 -1.63
CA PHE A 39 -8.87 -2.13 -1.93
C PHE A 39 -8.57 -1.84 -3.40
N ASN A 40 -9.20 -0.81 -3.91
CA ASN A 40 -9.00 -0.40 -5.28
C ASN A 40 -7.97 0.73 -5.31
N ALA A 41 -6.75 0.39 -5.72
CA ALA A 41 -5.67 1.36 -5.79
C ALA A 41 -5.72 2.22 -7.05
N ASN A 42 -6.46 1.79 -8.06
CA ASN A 42 -6.56 2.49 -9.34
C ASN A 42 -5.20 2.71 -10.00
N CYS A 43 -4.26 1.79 -9.77
CA CYS A 43 -2.96 1.96 -10.40
C CYS A 43 -2.46 0.71 -11.11
N GLY A 44 -3.24 -0.36 -11.10
CA GLY A 44 -2.86 -1.59 -11.76
C GLY A 44 -1.73 -2.28 -11.04
N GLN A 45 -0.51 -2.02 -11.47
CA GLN A 45 0.68 -2.58 -10.84
C GLN A 45 1.52 -1.48 -10.25
N ALA A 46 2.27 -1.83 -9.22
CA ALA A 46 3.17 -0.91 -8.55
C ALA A 46 4.50 -1.60 -8.28
N ILE A 47 5.53 -0.82 -8.04
CA ILE A 47 6.82 -1.34 -7.65
C ILE A 47 6.92 -1.27 -6.13
N ASP A 48 7.19 -2.42 -5.50
CA ASP A 48 7.47 -2.47 -4.07
C ASP A 48 8.86 -1.90 -3.86
N LEU A 49 8.94 -0.77 -3.15
CA LEU A 49 10.20 -0.06 -2.99
C LEU A 49 11.15 -0.77 -2.02
N ILE A 50 10.66 -1.73 -1.26
CA ILE A 50 11.49 -2.49 -0.34
C ILE A 50 12.12 -3.68 -1.02
N THR A 51 11.34 -4.43 -1.80
CA THR A 51 11.82 -5.63 -2.48
C THR A 51 12.21 -5.40 -3.93
N GLY A 52 11.73 -4.33 -4.54
CA GLY A 52 11.98 -4.03 -5.95
C GLY A 52 11.14 -4.86 -6.91
N LYS A 53 10.14 -5.58 -6.41
CA LYS A 53 9.30 -6.43 -7.23
C LYS A 53 8.00 -5.76 -7.57
N LEU A 54 7.37 -6.20 -8.66
CA LEU A 54 6.06 -5.69 -9.02
C LEU A 54 4.99 -6.27 -8.11
N HIS A 55 4.05 -5.43 -7.74
CA HIS A 55 2.92 -5.81 -6.89
C HIS A 55 1.63 -5.51 -7.63
N ASP A 56 0.73 -6.49 -7.64
CA ASP A 56 -0.58 -6.37 -8.26
C ASP A 56 -1.63 -6.33 -7.16
N PHE A 57 -2.42 -5.26 -7.13
CA PHE A 57 -3.43 -5.06 -6.10
C PHE A 57 -4.70 -5.90 -6.34
N GLY A 58 -4.84 -6.49 -7.52
CA GLY A 58 -6.06 -7.20 -7.87
C GLY A 58 -6.32 -8.44 -7.02
N GLY A 59 -5.27 -9.08 -6.52
CA GLY A 59 -5.38 -10.27 -5.70
C GLY A 59 -5.36 -10.02 -4.21
N GLY A 60 -5.43 -8.75 -3.80
CA GLY A 60 -5.27 -8.39 -2.41
C GLY A 60 -3.81 -8.09 -2.08
N SER A 61 -3.60 -7.42 -0.97
CA SER A 61 -2.26 -7.03 -0.54
C SER A 61 -2.01 -7.58 0.84
N GLU A 62 -1.12 -8.56 0.95
CA GLU A 62 -0.83 -9.21 2.21
C GLU A 62 0.22 -8.42 2.98
N LEU A 63 -0.11 -8.12 4.22
CA LEU A 63 0.79 -7.41 5.13
C LEU A 63 1.13 -8.34 6.28
N PRO A 64 2.40 -8.77 6.39
CA PRO A 64 2.82 -9.57 7.54
C PRO A 64 2.65 -8.80 8.84
N PRO A 65 2.63 -9.49 10.00
CA PRO A 65 2.50 -8.80 11.28
C PRO A 65 3.62 -7.77 11.48
N TYR A 66 3.27 -6.63 12.03
CA TYR A 66 4.22 -5.56 12.37
C TYR A 66 5.12 -5.20 11.19
N SER A 67 4.51 -4.95 10.04
CA SER A 67 5.26 -4.66 8.83
C SER A 67 4.80 -3.37 8.18
N VAL A 68 5.63 -2.90 7.27
CA VAL A 68 5.30 -1.73 6.47
C VAL A 68 5.67 -2.04 5.02
N ALA A 69 4.90 -1.50 4.08
CA ALA A 69 5.16 -1.66 2.66
C ALA A 69 5.04 -0.32 1.97
N PHE A 70 5.85 -0.12 0.95
CA PHE A 70 5.83 1.09 0.12
C PHE A 70 5.67 0.65 -1.34
N TRP A 71 4.61 1.11 -1.99
CA TRP A 71 4.35 0.77 -3.39
C TRP A 71 4.28 2.05 -4.21
N LYS A 72 5.13 2.15 -5.23
CA LYS A 72 5.12 3.26 -6.15
C LYS A 72 4.32 2.87 -7.38
N CYS A 73 3.26 3.61 -7.66
CA CYS A 73 2.41 3.32 -8.81
C CYS A 73 3.15 3.65 -10.11
N GLU A 74 3.03 2.74 -11.05
CA GLU A 74 3.62 2.87 -12.38
C GLU A 74 2.77 3.81 -13.18
N ARG A 75 3.04 5.06 -13.12
CA ARG A 75 2.29 5.88 -14.01
C ARG A 75 2.36 7.32 -13.79
#